data_c85e101daed32f1a25e1f40b3cec87cf
#
_entry.id   c85e101daed32f1a25e1f40b3cec87cf
#
_cell.length_a   1.000
_cell.length_b   1.000
_cell.length_c   1.000
_cell.angle_alpha   90.00
_cell.angle_beta   90.00
_cell.angle_gamma   90.00
#
_symmetry.space_group_name_H-M   'P 1'
#
loop_
_entity.id
_entity.type
_entity.pdbx_description
1 polymer ?
#
loop_
_entity_poly.entity_id
_entity_poly.type
_entity_poly.pdbx_seq_one_letter_code
_entity_poly.pdbx_strand_id
1 'polypeptide(L)'
;MAVMTRNNSDKRVIRTKKAIRTALFKLMESKDIASITISELTTLANVNRRTFYTHYSNITDILDETESEIVEALGELISQFDSASLVDSTYHIFIELNRLITDEYGFYFHLMKSDFRGVLVTRMKTVLKASADKILGRFTIPADGKYITLMSSFINAGFLNLFLEWNKSGK
;
A
#
# COMPACT_ATOMS: atom_id res chain seq x y z
N MET A 1 -29.98 20.83 -0.39
CA MET A 1 -29.48 20.68 1.00
C MET A 1 -28.83 19.32 1.27
N ALA A 2 -29.12 18.25 0.54
CA ALA A 2 -28.58 16.89 0.78
C ALA A 2 -27.12 16.66 0.33
N VAL A 3 -26.58 17.43 -0.60
CA VAL A 3 -25.21 17.26 -1.15
C VAL A 3 -24.12 17.78 -0.20
N MET A 4 -24.41 18.82 0.57
CA MET A 4 -23.43 19.38 1.54
C MET A 4 -23.22 18.48 2.77
N THR A 5 -24.22 17.73 3.19
CA THR A 5 -24.14 16.82 4.36
C THR A 5 -23.31 15.57 4.07
N ARG A 6 -23.37 15.04 2.85
CA ARG A 6 -22.62 13.84 2.43
C ARG A 6 -21.11 14.11 2.42
N ASN A 7 -20.68 15.22 1.84
CA ASN A 7 -19.26 15.62 1.78
C ASN A 7 -18.63 15.84 3.16
N ASN A 8 -19.41 16.32 4.14
CA ASN A 8 -18.90 16.56 5.50
C ASN A 8 -18.82 15.28 6.34
N SER A 9 -19.72 14.32 6.09
CA SER A 9 -19.66 12.97 6.68
C SER A 9 -18.43 12.21 6.17
N ASP A 10 -18.16 12.25 4.86
CA ASP A 10 -17.02 11.57 4.25
C ASP A 10 -15.68 12.13 4.77
N LYS A 11 -15.55 13.45 4.90
CA LYS A 11 -14.36 14.08 5.48
C LYS A 11 -14.12 13.69 6.94
N ARG A 12 -15.19 13.54 7.73
CA ARG A 12 -15.10 13.11 9.13
C ARG A 12 -14.65 11.64 9.22
N VAL A 13 -15.19 10.78 8.39
CA VAL A 13 -14.80 9.36 8.29
C VAL A 13 -13.32 9.25 7.94
N ILE A 14 -12.87 9.91 6.89
CA ILE A 14 -11.47 9.93 6.45
C ILE A 14 -10.55 10.40 7.57
N ARG A 15 -10.91 11.49 8.26
CA ARG A 15 -10.12 12.02 9.38
C ARG A 15 -10.06 11.04 10.55
N THR A 16 -11.16 10.37 10.87
CA THR A 16 -11.21 9.38 11.93
C THR A 16 -10.35 8.17 11.61
N LYS A 17 -10.48 7.62 10.41
CA LYS A 17 -9.65 6.50 9.95
C LYS A 17 -8.16 6.85 9.95
N LYS A 18 -7.81 8.03 9.47
CA LYS A 18 -6.41 8.53 9.50
C LYS A 18 -5.88 8.63 10.93
N ALA A 19 -6.67 9.15 11.88
CA ALA A 19 -6.26 9.24 13.28
C ALA A 19 -6.03 7.85 13.91
N ILE A 20 -6.94 6.89 13.67
CA ILE A 20 -6.82 5.51 14.14
C ILE A 20 -5.56 4.85 13.56
N ARG A 21 -5.34 4.99 12.27
CA ARG A 21 -4.21 4.46 11.54
C ARG A 21 -2.89 5.01 12.09
N THR A 22 -2.77 6.33 12.20
CA THR A 22 -1.57 6.99 12.76
C THR A 22 -1.27 6.52 14.19
N ALA A 23 -2.29 6.35 15.02
CA ALA A 23 -2.13 5.85 16.38
C ALA A 23 -1.66 4.39 16.42
N LEU A 24 -2.20 3.52 15.55
CA LEU A 24 -1.76 2.13 15.44
C LEU A 24 -0.26 2.07 15.13
N PHE A 25 0.18 2.86 14.19
CA PHE A 25 1.57 2.85 13.73
C PHE A 25 2.53 3.33 14.79
N LYS A 26 2.14 4.36 15.52
CA LYS A 26 2.93 4.83 16.65
C LYS A 26 3.05 3.77 17.75
N LEU A 27 2.03 2.96 17.98
CA LEU A 27 2.10 1.85 18.91
C LEU A 27 3.00 0.72 18.39
N MET A 28 2.98 0.45 17.11
CA MET A 28 3.84 -0.56 16.46
C MET A 28 5.34 -0.21 16.47
N GLU A 29 5.71 1.05 16.72
CA GLU A 29 7.12 1.44 16.92
C GLU A 29 7.74 0.78 18.15
N SER A 30 6.94 0.49 19.17
CA SER A 30 7.40 0.01 20.49
C SER A 30 6.81 -1.32 20.91
N LYS A 31 5.81 -1.85 20.21
CA LYS A 31 5.07 -3.04 20.57
C LYS A 31 4.77 -3.94 19.38
N ASP A 32 4.74 -5.23 19.64
CA ASP A 32 4.18 -6.19 18.68
C ASP A 32 2.68 -5.97 18.52
N ILE A 33 2.18 -6.11 17.31
CA ILE A 33 0.77 -5.87 16.98
C ILE A 33 -0.18 -6.74 17.82
N ALA A 34 0.21 -7.97 18.11
CA ALA A 34 -0.56 -8.90 18.93
C ALA A 34 -0.74 -8.41 20.39
N SER A 35 0.12 -7.51 20.85
CA SER A 35 0.05 -6.91 22.19
C SER A 35 -0.68 -5.58 22.25
N ILE A 36 -1.05 -5.00 21.08
CA ILE A 36 -1.77 -3.73 21.01
C ILE A 36 -3.26 -3.98 21.30
N THR A 37 -3.80 -3.21 22.24
CA THR A 37 -5.22 -3.30 22.58
C THR A 37 -6.03 -2.18 21.90
N ILE A 38 -7.30 -2.46 21.58
CA ILE A 38 -8.21 -1.44 21.03
C ILE A 38 -8.37 -0.26 22.01
N SER A 39 -8.24 -0.49 23.31
CA SER A 39 -8.33 0.56 24.33
C SER A 39 -7.16 1.55 24.21
N GLU A 40 -5.94 1.06 24.13
CA GLU A 40 -4.74 1.89 23.93
C GLU A 40 -4.81 2.64 22.59
N LEU A 41 -5.18 1.93 21.53
CA LEU A 41 -5.30 2.48 20.19
C LEU A 41 -6.30 3.65 20.14
N THR A 42 -7.50 3.45 20.68
CA THR A 42 -8.54 4.47 20.66
C THR A 42 -8.22 5.66 21.57
N THR A 43 -7.54 5.42 22.68
CA THR A 43 -7.04 6.49 23.56
C THR A 43 -6.00 7.34 22.84
N LEU A 44 -5.02 6.72 22.20
CA LEU A 44 -3.97 7.43 21.47
C LEU A 44 -4.52 8.16 20.24
N ALA A 45 -5.50 7.57 19.54
CA ALA A 45 -6.17 8.16 18.40
C ALA A 45 -7.13 9.31 18.79
N ASN A 46 -7.41 9.49 20.08
CA ASN A 46 -8.46 10.39 20.58
C ASN A 46 -9.83 10.10 19.93
N VAL A 47 -10.18 8.83 19.81
CA VAL A 47 -11.41 8.34 19.20
C VAL A 47 -12.17 7.50 20.20
N ASN A 48 -13.50 7.65 20.27
CA ASN A 48 -14.33 6.81 21.14
C ASN A 48 -14.32 5.36 20.62
N ARG A 49 -14.27 4.38 21.55
CA ARG A 49 -14.32 2.95 21.22
C ARG A 49 -15.52 2.56 20.34
N ARG A 50 -16.69 3.17 20.57
CA ARG A 50 -17.86 2.97 19.72
C ARG A 50 -17.62 3.44 18.29
N THR A 51 -16.94 4.57 18.12
CA THR A 51 -16.56 5.10 16.80
C THR A 51 -15.55 4.18 16.12
N PHE A 52 -14.60 3.59 16.85
CA PHE A 52 -13.72 2.57 16.30
C PHE A 52 -14.50 1.42 15.68
N TYR A 53 -15.42 0.82 16.45
CA TYR A 53 -16.24 -0.31 15.98
C TYR A 53 -17.23 0.05 14.86
N THR A 54 -17.46 1.33 14.58
CA THR A 54 -18.20 1.75 13.39
C THR A 54 -17.41 1.55 12.10
N HIS A 55 -16.06 1.50 12.19
CA HIS A 55 -15.16 1.43 11.05
C HIS A 55 -14.41 0.11 10.94
N TYR A 56 -14.06 -0.51 12.07
CA TYR A 56 -13.21 -1.70 12.15
C TYR A 56 -13.73 -2.66 13.21
N SER A 57 -13.72 -3.96 12.94
CA SER A 57 -14.08 -4.99 13.90
C SER A 57 -12.93 -5.33 14.84
N ASN A 58 -11.70 -5.23 14.33
CA ASN A 58 -10.46 -5.53 15.04
C ASN A 58 -9.28 -4.71 14.47
N ILE A 59 -8.08 -4.88 15.04
CA ILE A 59 -6.88 -4.16 14.61
C ILE A 59 -6.40 -4.62 13.24
N THR A 60 -6.58 -5.89 12.90
CA THR A 60 -6.15 -6.46 11.62
C THR A 60 -6.90 -5.83 10.44
N ASP A 61 -8.19 -5.48 10.62
CA ASP A 61 -8.98 -4.79 9.59
C ASP A 61 -8.35 -3.48 9.13
N ILE A 62 -7.65 -2.77 10.04
CA ILE A 62 -6.94 -1.53 9.71
C ILE A 62 -5.77 -1.82 8.76
N LEU A 63 -5.05 -2.90 9.02
CA LEU A 63 -3.91 -3.31 8.18
C LEU A 63 -4.38 -3.79 6.82
N ASP A 64 -5.45 -4.60 6.77
CA ASP A 64 -6.02 -5.12 5.54
C ASP A 64 -6.55 -3.99 4.64
N GLU A 65 -7.21 -2.99 5.23
CA GLU A 65 -7.65 -1.79 4.50
C GLU A 65 -6.45 -1.03 3.94
N THR A 66 -5.46 -0.78 4.78
CA THR A 66 -4.26 -0.04 4.39
C THR A 66 -3.48 -0.76 3.29
N GLU A 67 -3.33 -2.07 3.41
CA GLU A 67 -2.69 -2.90 2.41
C GLU A 67 -3.44 -2.86 1.08
N SER A 68 -4.78 -2.91 1.12
CA SER A 68 -5.63 -2.83 -0.07
C SER A 68 -5.49 -1.48 -0.78
N GLU A 69 -5.43 -0.38 -0.02
CA GLU A 69 -5.21 0.97 -0.57
C GLU A 69 -3.87 1.09 -1.31
N ILE A 70 -2.79 0.46 -0.78
CA ILE A 70 -1.48 0.46 -1.45
C ILE A 70 -1.53 -0.31 -2.76
N VAL A 71 -2.11 -1.50 -2.69
CA VAL A 71 -2.23 -2.39 -3.85
C VAL A 71 -3.03 -1.71 -4.96
N GLU A 72 -4.12 -1.02 -4.59
CA GLU A 72 -4.94 -0.25 -5.53
C GLU A 72 -4.17 0.92 -6.14
N ALA A 73 -3.51 1.74 -5.30
CA ALA A 73 -2.69 2.85 -5.77
C ALA A 73 -1.53 2.40 -6.67
N LEU A 74 -0.87 1.28 -6.33
CA LEU A 74 0.14 0.68 -7.19
C LEU A 74 -0.44 0.25 -8.54
N GLY A 75 -1.62 -0.37 -8.53
CA GLY A 75 -2.33 -0.76 -9.75
C GLY A 75 -2.67 0.44 -10.64
N GLU A 76 -3.13 1.54 -10.05
CA GLU A 76 -3.41 2.79 -10.76
C GLU A 76 -2.15 3.39 -11.39
N LEU A 77 -1.05 3.50 -10.62
CA LEU A 77 0.24 3.99 -11.12
C LEU A 77 0.73 3.16 -12.31
N ILE A 78 0.67 1.84 -12.20
CA ILE A 78 1.11 0.96 -13.29
C ILE A 78 0.17 1.03 -14.50
N SER A 79 -1.12 1.32 -14.30
CA SER A 79 -2.07 1.47 -15.40
C SER A 79 -1.73 2.65 -16.33
N GLN A 80 -1.03 3.66 -15.79
CA GLN A 80 -0.56 4.85 -16.52
C GLN A 80 0.77 4.62 -17.24
N PHE A 81 1.33 3.41 -17.15
CA PHE A 81 2.60 3.08 -17.76
C PHE A 81 2.54 3.22 -19.29
N ASP A 82 3.40 4.09 -19.82
CA ASP A 82 3.59 4.25 -21.27
C ASP A 82 4.81 3.46 -21.74
N SER A 83 4.58 2.53 -22.64
CA SER A 83 5.62 1.71 -23.23
C SER A 83 6.57 2.49 -24.17
N ALA A 84 6.17 3.67 -24.63
CA ALA A 84 7.02 4.52 -25.47
C ALA A 84 8.15 5.18 -24.68
N SER A 85 8.01 5.32 -23.35
CA SER A 85 8.99 5.91 -22.46
C SER A 85 9.23 5.02 -21.23
N LEU A 86 9.85 3.87 -21.44
CA LEU A 86 10.11 2.86 -20.40
C LEU A 86 10.85 3.42 -19.18
N VAL A 87 11.88 4.23 -19.41
CA VAL A 87 12.73 4.76 -18.35
C VAL A 87 11.96 5.79 -17.51
N ASP A 88 11.30 6.75 -18.18
CA ASP A 88 10.57 7.82 -17.50
C ASP A 88 9.36 7.26 -16.75
N SER A 89 8.63 6.32 -17.35
CA SER A 89 7.49 5.67 -16.71
C SER A 89 7.91 4.87 -15.47
N THR A 90 9.01 4.12 -15.55
CA THR A 90 9.54 3.35 -14.41
C THR A 90 9.99 4.28 -13.29
N TYR A 91 10.70 5.36 -13.63
CA TYR A 91 11.14 6.37 -12.67
C TYR A 91 9.95 7.04 -11.99
N HIS A 92 8.94 7.43 -12.77
CA HIS A 92 7.72 8.06 -12.25
C HIS A 92 6.96 7.14 -11.29
N ILE A 93 6.73 5.88 -11.66
CA ILE A 93 6.10 4.88 -10.79
C ILE A 93 6.89 4.75 -9.48
N PHE A 94 8.23 4.69 -9.57
CA PHE A 94 9.08 4.55 -8.40
C PHE A 94 8.98 5.76 -7.46
N ILE A 95 9.04 6.97 -7.99
CA ILE A 95 8.93 8.21 -7.20
C ILE A 95 7.54 8.34 -6.56
N GLU A 96 6.47 8.11 -7.33
CA GLU A 96 5.10 8.21 -6.80
C GLU A 96 4.80 7.11 -5.77
N LEU A 97 5.28 5.90 -5.99
CA LEU A 97 5.16 4.83 -5.00
C LEU A 97 5.93 5.18 -3.71
N ASN A 98 7.17 5.71 -3.86
CA ASN A 98 7.95 6.15 -2.71
C ASN A 98 7.27 7.31 -1.97
N ARG A 99 6.70 8.27 -2.69
CA ARG A 99 5.91 9.38 -2.13
C ARG A 99 4.68 8.86 -1.38
N LEU A 100 3.93 7.95 -1.96
CA LEU A 100 2.77 7.32 -1.35
C LEU A 100 3.13 6.63 -0.02
N ILE A 101 4.32 6.03 0.02
CA ILE A 101 4.85 5.34 1.20
C ILE A 101 5.39 6.31 2.25
N THR A 102 6.02 7.42 1.85
CA THR A 102 6.67 8.36 2.79
C THR A 102 5.77 9.48 3.26
N ASP A 103 4.98 10.11 2.39
CA ASP A 103 4.25 11.34 2.70
C ASP A 103 2.97 11.12 3.51
N GLU A 104 2.24 10.05 3.23
CA GLU A 104 1.03 9.76 4.01
C GLU A 104 1.32 8.86 5.20
N TYR A 105 2.44 8.15 5.18
CA TYR A 105 2.61 6.99 6.02
C TYR A 105 4.10 6.74 6.32
N GLY A 106 4.73 7.50 7.16
CA GLY A 106 5.96 7.06 7.87
C GLY A 106 5.84 5.65 8.47
N PHE A 107 4.69 5.10 8.35
CA PHE A 107 4.10 3.83 8.65
C PHE A 107 4.63 2.63 7.85
N TYR A 108 4.80 2.78 6.52
CA TYR A 108 5.26 1.62 5.72
C TYR A 108 6.66 1.18 6.09
N PHE A 109 7.47 2.12 6.57
CA PHE A 109 8.76 1.77 7.12
C PHE A 109 8.63 0.82 8.32
N HIS A 110 7.63 1.04 9.18
CA HIS A 110 7.37 0.17 10.33
C HIS A 110 6.68 -1.13 9.90
N LEU A 111 5.76 -1.08 8.95
CA LEU A 111 5.14 -2.27 8.37
C LEU A 111 6.17 -3.17 7.68
N MET A 112 7.15 -2.58 6.99
CA MET A 112 8.24 -3.31 6.36
C MET A 112 9.21 -3.95 7.36
N LYS A 113 9.21 -3.52 8.61
CA LYS A 113 9.95 -4.13 9.72
C LYS A 113 9.15 -5.16 10.49
N SER A 114 7.83 -5.20 10.33
CA SER A 114 6.92 -6.10 11.05
C SER A 114 6.74 -7.45 10.35
N ASP A 115 6.12 -8.40 11.02
CA ASP A 115 5.74 -9.71 10.46
C ASP A 115 4.75 -9.60 9.29
N PHE A 116 4.02 -8.49 9.19
CA PHE A 116 3.12 -8.18 8.07
C PHE A 116 3.84 -7.89 6.75
N ARG A 117 5.16 -7.62 6.78
CA ARG A 117 5.95 -7.41 5.56
C ARG A 117 5.74 -8.51 4.51
N GLY A 118 5.65 -9.77 4.96
CA GLY A 118 5.48 -10.91 4.08
C GLY A 118 4.17 -10.89 3.30
N VAL A 119 3.09 -10.51 3.95
CA VAL A 119 1.74 -10.44 3.34
C VAL A 119 1.68 -9.30 2.34
N LEU A 120 2.08 -8.09 2.74
CA LEU A 120 2.13 -6.92 1.86
C LEU A 120 2.99 -7.18 0.61
N VAL A 121 4.22 -7.67 0.81
CA VAL A 121 5.13 -8.01 -0.29
C VAL A 121 4.51 -9.05 -1.24
N THR A 122 3.79 -10.04 -0.71
CA THR A 122 3.13 -11.07 -1.53
C THR A 122 2.00 -10.48 -2.37
N ARG A 123 1.17 -9.59 -1.82
CA ARG A 123 0.11 -8.91 -2.57
C ARG A 123 0.67 -7.94 -3.60
N MET A 124 1.70 -7.17 -3.26
CA MET A 124 2.40 -6.32 -4.23
C MET A 124 2.96 -7.13 -5.40
N LYS A 125 3.58 -8.29 -5.13
CA LYS A 125 4.04 -9.20 -6.19
C LYS A 125 2.91 -9.63 -7.12
N THR A 126 1.74 -9.93 -6.60
CA THR A 126 0.58 -10.35 -7.40
C THR A 126 0.13 -9.23 -8.34
N VAL A 127 0.03 -8.00 -7.85
CA VAL A 127 -0.37 -6.84 -8.67
C VAL A 127 0.67 -6.49 -9.71
N LEU A 128 1.95 -6.45 -9.32
CA LEU A 128 3.06 -6.21 -10.24
C LEU A 128 3.11 -7.26 -11.35
N LYS A 129 2.90 -8.54 -11.01
CA LYS A 129 2.87 -9.62 -12.00
C LYS A 129 1.71 -9.47 -12.97
N ALA A 130 0.49 -9.28 -12.48
CA ALA A 130 -0.68 -9.10 -13.32
C ALA A 130 -0.54 -7.88 -14.26
N SER A 131 0.07 -6.80 -13.77
CA SER A 131 0.32 -5.60 -14.55
C SER A 131 1.42 -5.81 -15.59
N ALA A 132 2.51 -6.50 -15.25
CA ALA A 132 3.57 -6.85 -16.17
C ALA A 132 3.06 -7.77 -17.29
N ASP A 133 2.25 -8.78 -16.96
CA ASP A 133 1.62 -9.67 -17.95
C ASP A 133 0.74 -8.88 -18.93
N LYS A 134 -0.03 -7.91 -18.42
CA LYS A 134 -0.88 -7.04 -19.25
C LYS A 134 -0.06 -6.11 -20.15
N ILE A 135 1.04 -5.55 -19.67
CA ILE A 135 1.92 -4.67 -20.44
C ILE A 135 2.65 -5.48 -21.51
N LEU A 136 3.26 -6.59 -21.14
CA LEU A 136 4.00 -7.46 -22.07
C LEU A 136 3.10 -8.06 -23.14
N GLY A 137 1.85 -8.36 -22.81
CA GLY A 137 0.85 -8.84 -23.79
C GLY A 137 0.48 -7.81 -24.88
N ARG A 138 0.85 -6.53 -24.72
CA ARG A 138 0.69 -5.50 -25.77
C ARG A 138 1.81 -5.52 -26.81
N PHE A 139 2.95 -6.11 -26.46
CA PHE A 139 4.06 -6.24 -27.42
C PHE A 139 3.85 -7.49 -28.28
N THR A 140 4.01 -7.35 -29.57
CA THR A 140 4.04 -8.48 -30.51
C THR A 140 5.39 -9.19 -30.37
N ILE A 141 5.63 -9.80 -29.21
CA ILE A 141 6.80 -10.64 -29.01
C ILE A 141 6.41 -12.02 -29.56
N PRO A 142 7.10 -12.55 -30.56
CA PRO A 142 6.89 -13.93 -30.98
C PRO A 142 7.46 -14.86 -29.90
N ALA A 143 6.77 -14.95 -28.80
CA ALA A 143 7.25 -15.68 -27.64
C ALA A 143 6.14 -16.59 -27.13
N ASP A 144 6.49 -17.82 -26.88
CA ASP A 144 5.75 -18.79 -26.10
C ASP A 144 5.29 -18.14 -24.78
N GLY A 145 4.06 -18.37 -24.34
CA GLY A 145 3.51 -17.80 -23.09
C GLY A 145 4.39 -18.02 -21.86
N LYS A 146 5.25 -19.04 -21.91
CA LYS A 146 6.30 -19.29 -20.91
C LYS A 146 7.33 -18.16 -20.83
N TYR A 147 7.67 -17.55 -21.97
CA TYR A 147 8.64 -16.45 -22.03
C TYR A 147 8.07 -15.17 -21.38
N ILE A 148 6.81 -14.85 -21.67
CA ILE A 148 6.10 -13.73 -21.05
C ILE A 148 6.09 -13.90 -19.52
N THR A 149 5.76 -15.09 -19.04
CA THR A 149 5.75 -15.39 -17.60
C THR A 149 7.14 -15.24 -16.95
N LEU A 150 8.20 -15.65 -17.60
CA LEU A 150 9.57 -15.48 -17.09
C LEU A 150 9.99 -14.02 -17.07
N MET A 151 9.70 -13.27 -18.13
CA MET A 151 9.99 -11.83 -18.22
C MET A 151 9.21 -11.05 -17.15
N SER A 152 7.92 -11.32 -16.98
CA SER A 152 7.11 -10.71 -15.92
C SER A 152 7.70 -10.99 -14.53
N SER A 153 8.14 -12.22 -14.29
CA SER A 153 8.75 -12.62 -13.02
C SER A 153 10.07 -11.90 -12.77
N PHE A 154 10.90 -11.73 -13.80
CA PHE A 154 12.16 -11.01 -13.72
C PHE A 154 11.95 -9.52 -13.42
N ILE A 155 11.06 -8.85 -14.16
CA ILE A 155 10.71 -7.44 -13.95
C ILE A 155 10.17 -7.24 -12.53
N ASN A 156 9.27 -8.11 -12.09
CA ASN A 156 8.67 -8.06 -10.76
C ASN A 156 9.74 -8.21 -9.66
N ALA A 157 10.62 -9.20 -9.78
CA ALA A 157 11.68 -9.43 -8.79
C ALA A 157 12.66 -8.24 -8.74
N GLY A 158 13.04 -7.69 -9.90
CA GLY A 158 13.92 -6.53 -9.98
C GLY A 158 13.31 -5.28 -9.35
N PHE A 159 12.07 -4.96 -9.70
CA PHE A 159 11.35 -3.82 -9.15
C PHE A 159 11.19 -3.91 -7.63
N LEU A 160 10.74 -5.07 -7.15
CA LEU A 160 10.54 -5.27 -5.72
C LEU A 160 11.86 -5.22 -4.95
N ASN A 161 12.93 -5.81 -5.47
CA ASN A 161 14.24 -5.75 -4.82
C ASN A 161 14.76 -4.31 -4.77
N LEU A 162 14.65 -3.56 -5.85
CA LEU A 162 15.03 -2.15 -5.89
C LEU A 162 14.24 -1.34 -4.85
N PHE A 163 12.94 -1.57 -4.76
CA PHE A 163 12.08 -0.92 -3.77
C PHE A 163 12.50 -1.24 -2.33
N LEU A 164 12.79 -2.51 -2.03
CA LEU A 164 13.24 -2.94 -0.72
C LEU A 164 14.61 -2.35 -0.34
N GLU A 165 15.56 -2.31 -1.28
CA GLU A 165 16.89 -1.72 -1.06
C GLU A 165 16.81 -0.21 -0.87
N TRP A 166 15.98 0.49 -1.65
CA TRP A 166 15.74 1.91 -1.48
C TRP A 166 15.23 2.24 -0.08
N ASN A 167 14.24 1.50 0.40
CA ASN A 167 13.68 1.71 1.74
C ASN A 167 14.66 1.39 2.87
N LYS A 168 15.62 0.49 2.66
CA LYS A 168 16.70 0.23 3.62
C LYS A 168 17.72 1.36 3.67
N SER A 169 17.95 2.05 2.56
CA SER A 169 18.96 3.11 2.47
C SER A 169 18.59 4.38 3.23
N GLY A 170 17.35 4.54 3.68
CA GLY A 170 16.91 5.63 4.56
C GLY A 170 16.91 7.02 3.89
N LYS A 171 16.85 7.09 2.56
CA LYS A 171 16.78 8.34 1.79
C LYS A 171 15.39 8.62 1.29
#